data_98461ac34e47708690e416a955745134
#
_entry.id   98461ac34e47708690e416a955745134
#
_cell.length_a   1.000
_cell.length_b   1.000
_cell.length_c   1.000
_cell.angle_alpha   90.00
_cell.angle_beta   90.00
_cell.angle_gamma   90.00
#
_symmetry.space_group_name_H-M   'P 1'
#
loop_
_entity.id
_entity.type
_entity.pdbx_description
1 polymer ?
#
loop_
_entity_poly.entity_id
_entity_poly.type
_entity_poly.pdbx_seq_one_letter_code
_entity_poly.pdbx_strand_id
1 'polypeptide(L)'
;VTSDYVLGLQFALPDGTLVRVGGRTHKNKTGFDFPRFFTGTEGLLGIVTEATLKLLPLPPFRAALSVGLGSMHVATRGIAAVFKAGYLPSALEVADEFTLCAATQRTGSDRFAGCRAHLIIELDGQEKSVRSELRDLKKLMAPLKPRFIDAAFGAKNVETIWQLRREFSYSLRDTGLVKLNEDIVVPRGKLEKLFAFAARLQKKHAMPIACFGHAGDGNIHVNVMVDDTKPGHARRRDAALDELFRWVLKHDGVITGEHGIGLAKKRWWPLAAPA
;
A
#
# COMPACT_ATOMS: atom_id res chain seq x y z
N VAL A 1 5.46 10.34 1.30
CA VAL A 1 5.14 9.92 2.66
C VAL A 1 4.76 11.14 3.50
N THR A 2 3.87 11.00 4.49
CA THR A 2 3.37 12.12 5.31
C THR A 2 4.49 12.98 5.90
N SER A 3 5.56 12.36 6.40
CA SER A 3 6.71 13.05 6.96
C SER A 3 7.40 14.05 6.00
N ASP A 4 7.28 13.85 4.69
CA ASP A 4 7.87 14.74 3.68
C ASP A 4 7.05 16.03 3.47
N TYR A 5 5.83 16.05 4.00
CA TYR A 5 4.92 17.18 3.91
C TYR A 5 4.79 17.97 5.22
N VAL A 6 5.38 17.50 6.31
CA VAL A 6 5.36 18.19 7.60
C VAL A 6 6.46 19.26 7.62
N LEU A 7 6.06 20.54 7.68
CA LEU A 7 6.97 21.69 7.77
C LEU A 7 7.16 22.17 9.22
N GLY A 8 6.17 21.98 10.05
CA GLY A 8 6.22 22.38 11.47
C GLY A 8 5.19 21.64 12.30
N LEU A 9 5.45 21.52 13.58
CA LEU A 9 4.59 20.86 14.56
C LEU A 9 4.46 21.72 15.82
N GLN A 10 3.28 21.64 16.45
CA GLN A 10 3.14 21.91 17.87
C GLN A 10 2.81 20.58 18.57
N PHE A 11 3.42 20.33 19.71
CA PHE A 11 3.14 19.13 20.50
C PHE A 11 3.21 19.44 21.98
N ALA A 12 2.42 18.69 22.75
CA ALA A 12 2.43 18.72 24.21
C ALA A 12 3.40 17.65 24.73
N LEU A 13 4.33 18.04 25.58
CA LEU A 13 5.19 17.13 26.34
C LEU A 13 4.41 16.46 27.49
N PRO A 14 4.95 15.41 28.15
CA PRO A 14 4.27 14.71 29.23
C PRO A 14 3.92 15.60 30.43
N ASP A 15 4.65 16.70 30.64
CA ASP A 15 4.39 17.69 31.68
C ASP A 15 3.35 18.76 31.29
N GLY A 16 2.77 18.66 30.08
CA GLY A 16 1.82 19.63 29.54
C GLY A 16 2.44 20.82 28.83
N THR A 17 3.76 20.94 28.80
CA THR A 17 4.46 22.04 28.09
C THR A 17 4.19 21.94 26.61
N LEU A 18 3.74 23.05 26.00
CA LEU A 18 3.57 23.15 24.54
C LEU A 18 4.85 23.63 23.88
N VAL A 19 5.33 22.85 22.91
CA VAL A 19 6.55 23.16 22.15
C VAL A 19 6.18 23.32 20.68
N ARG A 20 6.74 24.35 20.03
CA ARG A 20 6.64 24.55 18.58
C ARG A 20 7.99 24.34 17.93
N VAL A 21 8.02 23.57 16.84
CA VAL A 21 9.22 23.26 16.06
C VAL A 21 8.94 23.41 14.55
N GLY A 22 9.98 23.73 13.79
CA GLY A 22 9.83 23.98 12.35
C GLY A 22 9.15 25.35 12.07
N GLY A 23 8.36 25.42 11.02
CA GLY A 23 7.71 26.67 10.60
C GLY A 23 6.93 26.52 9.31
N ARG A 24 6.81 27.65 8.54
CA ARG A 24 6.05 27.69 7.27
C ARG A 24 6.95 27.74 6.04
N THR A 25 8.25 27.62 6.21
CA THR A 25 9.21 27.71 5.11
C THR A 25 9.60 26.32 4.62
N HIS A 26 9.76 26.17 3.30
CA HIS A 26 10.22 24.91 2.68
C HIS A 26 11.68 24.58 2.98
N LYS A 27 12.46 25.58 3.38
CA LYS A 27 13.86 25.44 3.78
C LYS A 27 14.03 25.99 5.18
N ASN A 28 14.54 25.18 6.09
CA ASN A 28 14.99 25.58 7.41
C ASN A 28 16.19 24.70 7.80
N LYS A 29 17.34 25.33 8.00
CA LYS A 29 18.58 24.67 8.42
C LYS A 29 19.09 25.24 9.75
N THR A 30 18.20 25.84 10.54
CA THR A 30 18.50 26.36 11.87
C THR A 30 18.28 25.26 12.90
N GLY A 31 19.35 24.56 13.27
CA GLY A 31 19.31 23.49 14.26
C GLY A 31 18.85 22.14 13.71
N PHE A 32 18.33 21.30 14.60
CA PHE A 32 17.87 19.94 14.28
C PHE A 32 16.51 19.95 13.58
N ASP A 33 16.24 18.94 12.77
CA ASP A 33 14.95 18.71 12.10
C ASP A 33 13.98 18.01 13.07
N PHE A 34 13.53 18.74 14.07
CA PHE A 34 12.57 18.25 15.05
C PHE A 34 11.21 17.86 14.44
N PRO A 35 10.65 18.57 13.43
CA PRO A 35 9.42 18.10 12.79
C PRO A 35 9.54 16.67 12.30
N ARG A 36 10.64 16.33 11.63
CA ARG A 36 10.89 14.98 11.15
C ARG A 36 11.19 13.98 12.28
N PHE A 37 11.85 14.42 13.34
CA PHE A 37 12.15 13.60 14.51
C PHE A 37 10.89 13.19 15.27
N PHE A 38 9.92 14.10 15.44
CA PHE A 38 8.67 13.81 16.14
C PHE A 38 7.63 13.09 15.26
N THR A 39 7.71 13.22 13.94
CA THR A 39 6.79 12.53 13.03
C THR A 39 7.09 11.02 13.03
N GLY A 40 6.10 10.20 13.39
CA GLY A 40 6.24 8.75 13.47
C GLY A 40 6.61 8.22 14.86
N THR A 41 6.62 9.05 15.89
CA THR A 41 6.92 8.62 17.28
C THR A 41 5.74 7.95 17.99
N GLU A 42 4.60 7.81 17.34
CA GLU A 42 3.38 7.16 17.87
C GLU A 42 2.92 7.74 19.23
N GLY A 43 3.20 9.03 19.49
CA GLY A 43 2.86 9.71 20.73
C GLY A 43 3.81 9.43 21.90
N LEU A 44 4.88 8.65 21.72
CA LEU A 44 5.82 8.29 22.78
C LEU A 44 6.64 9.47 23.32
N LEU A 45 6.90 10.48 22.48
CA LEU A 45 7.68 11.67 22.84
C LEU A 45 6.81 12.90 23.10
N GLY A 46 5.54 12.86 22.77
CA GLY A 46 4.59 13.95 22.94
C GLY A 46 3.37 13.80 22.05
N ILE A 47 2.32 14.54 22.36
CA ILE A 47 1.06 14.52 21.61
C ILE A 47 1.02 15.69 20.64
N VAL A 48 0.97 15.41 19.34
CA VAL A 48 0.86 16.45 18.30
C VAL A 48 -0.51 17.12 18.40
N THR A 49 -0.51 18.45 18.57
CA THR A 49 -1.71 19.28 18.69
C THR A 49 -1.98 20.13 17.43
N GLU A 50 -0.93 20.53 16.72
CA GLU A 50 -1.03 21.26 15.46
C GLU A 50 0.06 20.78 14.48
N ALA A 51 -0.27 20.76 13.19
CA ALA A 51 0.69 20.49 12.13
C ALA A 51 0.60 21.55 11.02
N THR A 52 1.76 22.05 10.60
CA THR A 52 1.90 22.86 9.40
C THR A 52 2.34 21.98 8.25
N LEU A 53 1.51 21.89 7.21
CA LEU A 53 1.75 21.00 6.07
C LEU A 53 2.15 21.79 4.82
N LYS A 54 3.08 21.21 4.06
CA LYS A 54 3.38 21.64 2.70
C LYS A 54 2.19 21.33 1.79
N LEU A 55 1.70 22.33 1.09
CA LEU A 55 0.65 22.18 0.09
C LEU A 55 1.26 22.02 -1.30
N LEU A 56 0.61 21.23 -2.13
CA LEU A 56 0.88 21.11 -3.56
C LEU A 56 -0.28 21.75 -4.35
N PRO A 57 -0.01 22.33 -5.52
CA PRO A 57 -1.09 22.73 -6.44
C PRO A 57 -1.98 21.53 -6.76
N LEU A 58 -3.29 21.74 -6.71
CA LEU A 58 -4.23 20.68 -7.12
C LEU A 58 -4.04 20.37 -8.60
N PRO A 59 -3.75 19.12 -8.98
CA PRO A 59 -3.59 18.75 -10.38
C PRO A 59 -4.90 19.03 -11.15
N PRO A 60 -4.84 19.75 -12.29
CA PRO A 60 -6.04 20.13 -13.03
C PRO A 60 -6.73 18.93 -13.69
N PHE A 61 -6.02 17.84 -13.89
CA PHE A 61 -6.55 16.65 -14.55
C PHE A 61 -5.98 15.37 -13.97
N ARG A 62 -6.82 14.33 -13.94
CA ARG A 62 -6.45 12.95 -13.51
C ARG A 62 -6.93 11.96 -14.55
N ALA A 63 -6.15 10.90 -14.76
CA ALA A 63 -6.56 9.75 -15.56
C ALA A 63 -5.96 8.47 -14.98
N ALA A 64 -6.66 7.35 -15.18
CA ALA A 64 -6.20 6.06 -14.65
C ALA A 64 -6.41 4.93 -15.65
N LEU A 65 -5.53 3.92 -15.58
CA LEU A 65 -5.72 2.60 -16.18
C LEU A 65 -6.13 1.61 -15.10
N SER A 66 -7.12 0.79 -15.42
CA SER A 66 -7.51 -0.41 -14.68
C SER A 66 -7.16 -1.61 -15.54
N VAL A 67 -6.24 -2.47 -15.07
CA VAL A 67 -5.65 -3.55 -15.88
C VAL A 67 -5.85 -4.89 -15.18
N GLY A 68 -6.65 -5.76 -15.77
CA GLY A 68 -6.86 -7.13 -15.31
C GLY A 68 -5.85 -8.09 -15.92
N LEU A 69 -5.14 -8.88 -15.11
CA LEU A 69 -4.02 -9.73 -15.52
C LEU A 69 -4.19 -11.18 -15.08
N GLY A 70 -3.56 -12.09 -15.81
CA GLY A 70 -3.67 -13.53 -15.60
C GLY A 70 -2.80 -14.09 -14.47
N SER A 71 -1.89 -13.31 -13.86
CA SER A 71 -1.09 -13.72 -12.71
C SER A 71 -0.40 -12.56 -12.02
N MET A 72 -0.02 -12.74 -10.74
CA MET A 72 0.79 -11.78 -10.00
C MET A 72 2.20 -11.61 -10.59
N HIS A 73 2.79 -12.66 -11.16
CA HIS A 73 4.08 -12.55 -11.88
C HIS A 73 3.98 -11.57 -13.05
N VAL A 74 2.91 -11.63 -13.84
CA VAL A 74 2.67 -10.69 -14.95
C VAL A 74 2.43 -9.27 -14.42
N ALA A 75 1.69 -9.12 -13.30
CA ALA A 75 1.44 -7.83 -12.68
C ALA A 75 2.75 -7.16 -12.20
N THR A 76 3.63 -7.91 -11.54
CA THR A 76 4.92 -7.36 -11.08
C THR A 76 5.84 -6.97 -12.24
N ARG A 77 5.80 -7.67 -13.36
CA ARG A 77 6.46 -7.25 -14.59
C ARG A 77 5.89 -5.94 -15.15
N GLY A 78 4.57 -5.76 -15.08
CA GLY A 78 3.90 -4.51 -15.45
C GLY A 78 4.35 -3.34 -14.56
N ILE A 79 4.39 -3.54 -13.25
CA ILE A 79 4.89 -2.56 -12.29
C ILE A 79 6.33 -2.16 -12.63
N ALA A 80 7.20 -3.14 -12.86
CA ALA A 80 8.60 -2.88 -13.23
C ALA A 80 8.72 -2.15 -14.57
N ALA A 81 7.88 -2.47 -15.56
CA ALA A 81 7.86 -1.82 -16.86
C ALA A 81 7.48 -0.34 -16.76
N VAL A 82 6.51 0.02 -15.93
CA VAL A 82 6.12 1.42 -15.67
C VAL A 82 7.31 2.25 -15.22
N PHE A 83 8.02 1.78 -14.20
CA PHE A 83 9.20 2.50 -13.68
C PHE A 83 10.37 2.51 -14.64
N LYS A 84 10.65 1.41 -15.37
CA LYS A 84 11.71 1.34 -16.38
C LYS A 84 11.46 2.30 -17.55
N ALA A 85 10.21 2.56 -17.88
CA ALA A 85 9.82 3.53 -18.89
C ALA A 85 9.88 4.98 -18.39
N GLY A 86 10.28 5.22 -17.13
CA GLY A 86 10.44 6.56 -16.56
C GLY A 86 9.17 7.18 -15.99
N TYR A 87 8.06 6.44 -15.92
CA TYR A 87 6.83 6.97 -15.34
C TYR A 87 6.87 6.96 -13.81
N LEU A 88 6.36 8.02 -13.21
CA LEU A 88 6.12 8.17 -11.78
C LEU A 88 4.62 8.42 -11.53
N PRO A 89 3.79 7.36 -11.51
CA PRO A 89 2.36 7.51 -11.30
C PRO A 89 2.04 8.18 -9.96
N SER A 90 0.96 8.97 -9.91
CA SER A 90 0.41 9.49 -8.65
C SER A 90 -0.15 8.39 -7.76
N ALA A 91 -0.57 7.26 -8.38
CA ALA A 91 -0.85 6.02 -7.68
C ALA A 91 -0.56 4.80 -8.57
N LEU A 92 -0.02 3.75 -7.96
CA LEU A 92 0.19 2.45 -8.59
C LEU A 92 -0.20 1.36 -7.59
N GLU A 93 -1.42 0.82 -7.78
CA GLU A 93 -2.02 -0.16 -6.89
C GLU A 93 -1.99 -1.56 -7.49
N VAL A 94 -1.95 -2.56 -6.63
CA VAL A 94 -2.01 -3.97 -7.01
C VAL A 94 -2.96 -4.74 -6.11
N ALA A 95 -3.65 -5.76 -6.65
CA ALA A 95 -4.45 -6.71 -5.88
C ALA A 95 -4.29 -8.12 -6.46
N ASP A 96 -4.33 -9.12 -5.56
CA ASP A 96 -4.22 -10.53 -5.91
C ASP A 96 -5.58 -11.20 -6.17
N GLU A 97 -5.54 -12.46 -6.61
CA GLU A 97 -6.71 -13.27 -6.97
C GLU A 97 -7.71 -13.40 -5.81
N PHE A 98 -7.24 -13.65 -4.58
CA PHE A 98 -8.14 -13.81 -3.43
C PHE A 98 -8.91 -12.51 -3.15
N THR A 99 -8.22 -11.38 -3.19
CA THR A 99 -8.84 -10.05 -3.04
C THR A 99 -9.87 -9.79 -4.12
N LEU A 100 -9.57 -10.13 -5.38
CA LEU A 100 -10.49 -9.94 -6.52
C LEU A 100 -11.72 -10.85 -6.41
N CYS A 101 -11.56 -12.10 -6.01
CA CYS A 101 -12.67 -13.03 -5.79
C CYS A 101 -13.60 -12.51 -4.68
N ALA A 102 -13.05 -12.06 -3.56
CA ALA A 102 -13.84 -11.48 -2.47
C ALA A 102 -14.61 -10.23 -2.94
N ALA A 103 -13.97 -9.35 -3.73
CA ALA A 103 -14.62 -8.17 -4.29
C ALA A 103 -15.74 -8.52 -5.26
N THR A 104 -15.54 -9.52 -6.12
CA THR A 104 -16.57 -10.04 -7.02
C THR A 104 -17.79 -10.57 -6.25
N GLN A 105 -17.56 -11.36 -5.20
CA GLN A 105 -18.65 -11.88 -4.36
C GLN A 105 -19.45 -10.77 -3.68
N ARG A 106 -18.78 -9.75 -3.13
CA ARG A 106 -19.43 -8.64 -2.45
C ARG A 106 -20.23 -7.75 -3.41
N THR A 107 -19.65 -7.42 -4.56
CA THR A 107 -20.24 -6.44 -5.49
C THR A 107 -21.18 -7.05 -6.53
N GLY A 108 -21.13 -8.38 -6.71
CA GLY A 108 -21.85 -9.08 -7.79
C GLY A 108 -21.33 -8.72 -9.19
N SER A 109 -20.15 -8.13 -9.30
CA SER A 109 -19.59 -7.63 -10.56
C SER A 109 -18.67 -8.65 -11.22
N ASP A 110 -18.94 -9.01 -12.47
CA ASP A 110 -18.07 -9.90 -13.27
C ASP A 110 -16.79 -9.24 -13.80
N ARG A 111 -16.53 -8.00 -13.40
CA ARG A 111 -15.41 -7.20 -13.92
C ARG A 111 -14.07 -7.91 -13.81
N PHE A 112 -13.85 -8.69 -12.75
CA PHE A 112 -12.61 -9.42 -12.50
C PHE A 112 -12.64 -10.88 -12.95
N ALA A 113 -13.66 -11.30 -13.71
CA ALA A 113 -13.76 -12.67 -14.19
C ALA A 113 -12.49 -13.10 -14.94
N GLY A 114 -11.87 -14.20 -14.52
CA GLY A 114 -10.64 -14.75 -15.11
C GLY A 114 -9.37 -13.94 -14.81
N CYS A 115 -9.44 -12.90 -13.97
CA CYS A 115 -8.26 -12.17 -13.51
C CYS A 115 -7.68 -12.83 -12.25
N ARG A 116 -6.35 -12.92 -12.19
CA ARG A 116 -5.59 -13.36 -11.01
C ARG A 116 -4.76 -12.25 -10.39
N ALA A 117 -4.73 -11.11 -11.03
CA ALA A 117 -4.14 -9.88 -10.52
C ALA A 117 -4.80 -8.67 -11.18
N HIS A 118 -4.78 -7.55 -10.49
CA HIS A 118 -5.28 -6.28 -10.96
C HIS A 118 -4.28 -5.18 -10.67
N LEU A 119 -4.11 -4.25 -11.61
CA LEU A 119 -3.34 -3.02 -11.42
C LEU A 119 -4.23 -1.81 -11.65
N ILE A 120 -4.00 -0.77 -10.85
CA ILE A 120 -4.47 0.59 -11.11
C ILE A 120 -3.24 1.46 -11.27
N ILE A 121 -3.17 2.21 -12.37
CA ILE A 121 -2.08 3.14 -12.65
C ILE A 121 -2.72 4.51 -12.87
N GLU A 122 -2.53 5.43 -11.94
CA GLU A 122 -3.07 6.79 -12.04
C GLU A 122 -1.98 7.79 -12.36
N LEU A 123 -2.29 8.71 -13.25
CA LEU A 123 -1.49 9.89 -13.58
C LEU A 123 -2.29 11.15 -13.28
N ASP A 124 -1.62 12.20 -12.86
CA ASP A 124 -2.18 13.51 -12.66
C ASP A 124 -1.27 14.61 -13.25
N GLY A 125 -1.81 15.80 -13.48
CA GLY A 125 -1.09 16.92 -14.06
C GLY A 125 -1.85 17.64 -15.17
N GLN A 126 -1.12 18.14 -16.15
CA GLN A 126 -1.74 18.86 -17.30
C GLN A 126 -2.45 17.86 -18.22
N GLU A 127 -3.70 18.17 -18.62
CA GLU A 127 -4.57 17.24 -19.35
C GLU A 127 -3.91 16.65 -20.60
N LYS A 128 -3.27 17.49 -21.42
CA LYS A 128 -2.61 17.06 -22.67
C LYS A 128 -1.50 16.03 -22.40
N SER A 129 -0.66 16.27 -21.40
CA SER A 129 0.42 15.36 -21.00
C SER A 129 -0.13 14.06 -20.45
N VAL A 130 -1.06 14.15 -19.48
CA VAL A 130 -1.69 12.97 -18.84
C VAL A 130 -2.38 12.08 -19.87
N ARG A 131 -3.11 12.66 -20.84
CA ARG A 131 -3.76 11.90 -21.92
C ARG A 131 -2.75 11.21 -22.84
N SER A 132 -1.61 11.84 -23.12
CA SER A 132 -0.55 11.25 -23.94
C SER A 132 0.12 10.11 -23.21
N GLU A 133 0.56 10.35 -21.97
CA GLU A 133 1.24 9.37 -21.13
C GLU A 133 0.36 8.16 -20.83
N LEU A 134 -0.94 8.37 -20.57
CA LEU A 134 -1.85 7.25 -20.33
C LEU A 134 -2.01 6.35 -21.58
N ARG A 135 -2.02 6.94 -22.78
CA ARG A 135 -2.02 6.15 -24.04
C ARG A 135 -0.75 5.31 -24.19
N ASP A 136 0.40 5.87 -23.82
CA ASP A 136 1.66 5.17 -23.92
C ASP A 136 1.78 4.08 -22.84
N LEU A 137 1.30 4.33 -21.61
CA LEU A 137 1.15 3.30 -20.59
C LEU A 137 0.22 2.16 -21.03
N LYS A 138 -0.89 2.47 -21.73
CA LYS A 138 -1.77 1.44 -22.29
C LYS A 138 -1.04 0.57 -23.31
N LYS A 139 -0.22 1.17 -24.20
CA LYS A 139 0.63 0.42 -25.13
C LYS A 139 1.68 -0.42 -24.38
N LEU A 140 2.26 0.11 -23.31
CA LEU A 140 3.24 -0.59 -22.48
C LEU A 140 2.65 -1.82 -21.79
N MET A 141 1.36 -1.76 -21.40
CA MET A 141 0.67 -2.89 -20.76
C MET A 141 0.16 -3.95 -21.77
N ALA A 142 -0.08 -3.60 -23.02
CA ALA A 142 -0.64 -4.51 -24.02
C ALA A 142 0.16 -5.82 -24.24
N PRO A 143 1.53 -5.82 -24.28
CA PRO A 143 2.31 -7.04 -24.41
C PRO A 143 2.17 -8.04 -23.26
N LEU A 144 1.65 -7.61 -22.10
CA LEU A 144 1.37 -8.46 -20.95
C LEU A 144 0.11 -9.33 -21.14
N LYS A 145 -0.58 -9.19 -22.26
CA LYS A 145 -1.83 -9.91 -22.61
C LYS A 145 -2.88 -9.81 -21.50
N PRO A 146 -3.26 -8.59 -21.10
CA PRO A 146 -4.26 -8.39 -20.06
C PRO A 146 -5.62 -8.93 -20.49
N ARG A 147 -6.45 -9.31 -19.52
CA ARG A 147 -7.85 -9.69 -19.74
C ARG A 147 -8.69 -8.49 -20.14
N PHE A 148 -8.37 -7.34 -19.57
CA PHE A 148 -8.91 -6.03 -19.95
C PHE A 148 -7.91 -4.91 -19.64
N ILE A 149 -8.03 -3.79 -20.36
CA ILE A 149 -7.40 -2.50 -20.05
C ILE A 149 -8.46 -1.42 -20.23
N ASP A 150 -8.94 -0.87 -19.13
CA ASP A 150 -9.88 0.24 -19.16
C ASP A 150 -9.16 1.53 -18.80
N ALA A 151 -9.44 2.57 -19.57
CA ALA A 151 -8.90 3.91 -19.35
C ALA A 151 -10.02 4.84 -18.87
N ALA A 152 -9.79 5.51 -17.75
CA ALA A 152 -10.67 6.53 -17.20
C ALA A 152 -10.00 7.91 -17.30
N PHE A 153 -10.75 8.90 -17.76
CA PHE A 153 -10.27 10.27 -17.93
C PHE A 153 -11.18 11.24 -17.16
N GLY A 154 -10.55 12.14 -16.42
CA GLY A 154 -11.22 13.11 -15.56
C GLY A 154 -11.63 12.52 -14.21
N ALA A 155 -11.73 13.40 -13.21
CA ALA A 155 -11.91 13.00 -11.79
C ALA A 155 -13.10 12.06 -11.57
N LYS A 156 -14.27 12.34 -12.20
CA LYS A 156 -15.48 11.52 -12.03
C LYS A 156 -15.29 10.08 -12.50
N ASN A 157 -14.65 9.87 -13.65
CA ASN A 157 -14.45 8.53 -14.20
C ASN A 157 -13.33 7.77 -13.45
N VAL A 158 -12.28 8.47 -13.04
CA VAL A 158 -11.21 7.90 -12.20
C VAL A 158 -11.78 7.45 -10.87
N GLU A 159 -12.72 8.20 -10.29
CA GLU A 159 -13.37 7.85 -9.03
C GLU A 159 -14.11 6.51 -9.08
N THR A 160 -14.68 6.11 -10.22
CA THR A 160 -15.33 4.79 -10.35
C THR A 160 -14.34 3.63 -10.22
N ILE A 161 -13.09 3.81 -10.68
CA ILE A 161 -12.01 2.83 -10.48
C ILE A 161 -11.64 2.75 -9.00
N TRP A 162 -11.52 3.91 -8.34
CA TRP A 162 -11.18 3.98 -6.91
C TRP A 162 -12.28 3.44 -6.00
N GLN A 163 -13.55 3.62 -6.33
CA GLN A 163 -14.66 3.01 -5.58
C GLN A 163 -14.48 1.50 -5.48
N LEU A 164 -14.16 0.86 -6.60
CA LEU A 164 -13.91 -0.58 -6.63
C LEU A 164 -12.70 -0.99 -5.77
N ARG A 165 -11.63 -0.18 -5.79
CA ARG A 165 -10.44 -0.40 -4.96
C ARG A 165 -10.75 -0.30 -3.46
N ARG A 166 -11.60 0.63 -3.07
CA ARG A 166 -12.03 0.79 -1.66
C ARG A 166 -12.79 -0.42 -1.14
N GLU A 167 -13.52 -1.12 -2.01
CA GLU A 167 -14.28 -2.33 -1.64
C GLU A 167 -13.36 -3.49 -1.20
N PHE A 168 -12.09 -3.54 -1.63
CA PHE A 168 -11.20 -4.66 -1.32
C PHE A 168 -11.10 -4.96 0.18
N SER A 169 -10.91 -3.93 1.00
CA SER A 169 -10.81 -4.12 2.46
C SER A 169 -12.10 -4.61 3.10
N TYR A 170 -13.24 -4.10 2.63
CA TYR A 170 -14.56 -4.52 3.11
C TYR A 170 -14.89 -5.94 2.64
N SER A 171 -14.61 -6.25 1.37
CA SER A 171 -14.84 -7.58 0.78
C SER A 171 -14.12 -8.69 1.56
N LEU A 172 -12.90 -8.42 2.02
CA LEU A 172 -12.17 -9.40 2.85
C LEU A 172 -12.84 -9.65 4.21
N ARG A 173 -13.51 -8.65 4.79
CA ARG A 173 -14.26 -8.83 6.04
C ARG A 173 -15.51 -9.67 5.84
N ASP A 174 -16.13 -9.58 4.67
CA ASP A 174 -17.37 -10.32 4.34
C ASP A 174 -17.11 -11.80 4.03
N THR A 175 -15.86 -12.25 3.97
CA THR A 175 -15.51 -13.67 3.76
C THR A 175 -15.85 -14.57 4.95
N GLY A 176 -16.21 -14.01 6.09
CA GLY A 176 -16.42 -14.74 7.34
C GLY A 176 -15.12 -15.18 8.04
N LEU A 177 -13.96 -14.83 7.49
CA LEU A 177 -12.66 -15.09 8.09
C LEU A 177 -12.18 -13.90 8.91
N VAL A 178 -11.46 -14.15 9.99
CA VAL A 178 -10.79 -13.10 10.75
C VAL A 178 -9.63 -12.55 9.92
N LYS A 179 -9.72 -11.27 9.56
CA LYS A 179 -8.73 -10.57 8.76
C LYS A 179 -7.64 -9.96 9.65
N LEU A 180 -6.41 -10.42 9.51
CA LEU A 180 -5.22 -9.78 10.08
C LEU A 180 -4.49 -9.02 8.99
N ASN A 181 -4.53 -7.69 9.08
CA ASN A 181 -3.96 -6.81 8.07
C ASN A 181 -2.53 -6.41 8.47
N GLU A 182 -1.54 -7.04 7.84
CA GLU A 182 -0.14 -6.70 8.04
C GLU A 182 0.31 -5.74 6.95
N ASP A 183 0.56 -4.52 7.38
CA ASP A 183 1.04 -3.40 6.60
C ASP A 183 2.56 -3.45 6.54
N ILE A 184 3.11 -4.06 5.50
CA ILE A 184 4.56 -4.23 5.34
C ILE A 184 5.07 -3.46 4.12
N VAL A 185 6.35 -3.10 4.12
CA VAL A 185 7.00 -2.51 2.97
C VAL A 185 8.21 -3.33 2.57
N VAL A 186 8.40 -3.50 1.28
CA VAL A 186 9.63 -4.05 0.70
C VAL A 186 10.17 -3.13 -0.38
N PRO A 187 11.48 -3.12 -0.66
CA PRO A 187 12.01 -2.45 -1.84
C PRO A 187 11.22 -2.89 -3.09
N ARG A 188 10.82 -1.95 -3.94
CA ARG A 188 9.96 -2.21 -5.13
C ARG A 188 10.45 -3.37 -5.99
N GLY A 189 11.77 -3.54 -6.12
CA GLY A 189 12.38 -4.68 -6.83
C GLY A 189 12.20 -6.04 -6.16
N LYS A 190 11.63 -6.09 -4.95
CA LYS A 190 11.35 -7.33 -4.21
C LYS A 190 9.87 -7.74 -4.25
N LEU A 191 8.99 -6.94 -4.86
CA LEU A 191 7.54 -7.21 -4.90
C LEU A 191 7.21 -8.60 -5.48
N GLU A 192 7.86 -9.00 -6.58
CA GLU A 192 7.65 -10.35 -7.15
C GLU A 192 7.99 -11.45 -6.14
N LYS A 193 9.12 -11.30 -5.42
CA LYS A 193 9.54 -12.25 -4.39
C LYS A 193 8.59 -12.28 -3.20
N LEU A 194 8.01 -11.11 -2.82
CA LEU A 194 7.01 -11.01 -1.77
C LEU A 194 5.74 -11.79 -2.13
N PHE A 195 5.18 -11.59 -3.33
CA PHE A 195 3.97 -12.29 -3.74
C PHE A 195 4.20 -13.81 -3.88
N ALA A 196 5.36 -14.21 -4.41
CA ALA A 196 5.75 -15.62 -4.44
C ALA A 196 5.91 -16.22 -3.03
N PHE A 197 6.43 -15.44 -2.08
CA PHE A 197 6.52 -15.83 -0.68
C PHE A 197 5.14 -15.95 -0.04
N ALA A 198 4.25 -14.98 -0.22
CA ALA A 198 2.88 -15.02 0.30
C ALA A 198 2.13 -16.27 -0.18
N ALA A 199 2.28 -16.64 -1.45
CA ALA A 199 1.69 -17.86 -1.99
C ALA A 199 2.26 -19.16 -1.34
N ARG A 200 3.55 -19.19 -1.00
CA ARG A 200 4.14 -20.31 -0.23
C ARG A 200 3.66 -20.34 1.22
N LEU A 201 3.59 -19.15 1.85
CA LEU A 201 3.12 -19.00 3.23
C LEU A 201 1.68 -19.52 3.38
N GLN A 202 0.81 -19.14 2.43
CA GLN A 202 -0.56 -19.65 2.34
C GLN A 202 -0.63 -21.16 2.33
N LYS A 203 0.15 -21.82 1.46
CA LYS A 203 0.19 -23.29 1.36
C LYS A 203 0.73 -23.93 2.63
N LYS A 204 1.83 -23.40 3.17
CA LYS A 204 2.51 -23.97 4.34
C LYS A 204 1.64 -23.96 5.59
N HIS A 205 0.91 -22.87 5.81
CA HIS A 205 0.09 -22.71 7.02
C HIS A 205 -1.39 -23.06 6.80
N ALA A 206 -1.78 -23.45 5.57
CA ALA A 206 -3.16 -23.76 5.18
C ALA A 206 -4.14 -22.65 5.59
N MET A 207 -3.76 -21.39 5.33
CA MET A 207 -4.55 -20.19 5.58
C MET A 207 -4.53 -19.30 4.34
N PRO A 208 -5.70 -18.80 3.87
CA PRO A 208 -5.71 -17.87 2.76
C PRO A 208 -4.93 -16.60 3.08
N ILE A 209 -4.24 -16.07 2.09
CA ILE A 209 -3.54 -14.79 2.18
C ILE A 209 -4.03 -13.90 1.04
N ALA A 210 -4.48 -12.71 1.39
CA ALA A 210 -4.92 -11.69 0.46
C ALA A 210 -3.91 -10.54 0.44
N CYS A 211 -3.39 -10.21 -0.75
CA CYS A 211 -2.40 -9.16 -0.92
C CYS A 211 -2.94 -8.07 -1.83
N PHE A 212 -3.01 -6.85 -1.32
CA PHE A 212 -3.27 -5.66 -2.11
C PHE A 212 -2.55 -4.46 -1.50
N GLY A 213 -2.32 -3.40 -2.29
CA GLY A 213 -1.71 -2.19 -1.75
C GLY A 213 -0.95 -1.37 -2.77
N HIS A 214 -0.09 -0.50 -2.25
CA HIS A 214 0.61 0.56 -2.93
C HIS A 214 1.91 0.05 -3.56
N ALA A 215 1.79 -0.57 -4.75
CA ALA A 215 2.98 -1.08 -5.46
C ALA A 215 3.95 0.03 -5.88
N GLY A 216 3.46 1.28 -5.91
CA GLY A 216 4.24 2.47 -6.25
C GLY A 216 5.39 2.74 -5.28
N ASP A 217 5.25 2.41 -4.01
CA ASP A 217 6.27 2.57 -2.97
C ASP A 217 6.64 1.28 -2.24
N GLY A 218 6.06 0.14 -2.66
CA GLY A 218 6.37 -1.18 -2.11
C GLY A 218 5.60 -1.54 -0.85
N ASN A 219 4.62 -0.73 -0.47
CA ASN A 219 3.76 -0.96 0.70
C ASN A 219 2.60 -1.88 0.33
N ILE A 220 2.59 -3.08 0.88
CA ILE A 220 1.60 -4.11 0.60
C ILE A 220 0.91 -4.54 1.90
N HIS A 221 -0.42 -4.51 1.88
CA HIS A 221 -1.25 -5.09 2.93
C HIS A 221 -1.33 -6.60 2.70
N VAL A 222 -0.57 -7.35 3.48
CA VAL A 222 -0.60 -8.80 3.50
C VAL A 222 -1.61 -9.23 4.55
N ASN A 223 -2.80 -9.62 4.11
CA ASN A 223 -3.88 -10.02 4.99
C ASN A 223 -3.85 -11.53 5.20
N VAL A 224 -3.52 -11.97 6.41
CA VAL A 224 -3.65 -13.37 6.82
C VAL A 224 -5.11 -13.60 7.21
N MET A 225 -5.80 -14.47 6.47
CA MET A 225 -7.22 -14.75 6.65
C MET A 225 -7.39 -16.00 7.50
N VAL A 226 -7.83 -15.81 8.74
CA VAL A 226 -7.87 -16.88 9.75
C VAL A 226 -9.29 -17.42 9.94
N ASP A 227 -9.46 -18.71 9.74
CA ASP A 227 -10.66 -19.41 10.16
C ASP A 227 -10.49 -19.80 11.63
N ASP A 228 -11.10 -19.03 12.53
CA ASP A 228 -10.99 -19.19 13.97
C ASP A 228 -11.81 -20.37 14.53
N THR A 229 -12.65 -20.99 13.70
CA THR A 229 -13.37 -22.22 14.04
C THR A 229 -12.48 -23.46 13.96
N LYS A 230 -11.35 -23.39 13.23
CA LYS A 230 -10.45 -24.52 13.03
C LYS A 230 -9.49 -24.72 14.20
N PRO A 231 -9.34 -25.97 14.72
CA PRO A 231 -8.37 -26.26 15.77
C PRO A 231 -6.94 -25.81 15.40
N GLY A 232 -6.23 -25.22 16.36
CA GLY A 232 -4.85 -24.78 16.19
C GLY A 232 -4.65 -23.55 15.30
N HIS A 233 -5.74 -22.82 14.96
CA HIS A 233 -5.69 -21.61 14.15
C HIS A 233 -4.72 -20.56 14.73
N ALA A 234 -4.77 -20.33 16.05
CA ALA A 234 -3.92 -19.34 16.71
C ALA A 234 -2.42 -19.66 16.55
N ARG A 235 -2.02 -20.92 16.73
CA ARG A 235 -0.62 -21.35 16.54
C ARG A 235 -0.16 -21.18 15.09
N ARG A 236 -1.00 -21.57 14.13
CA ARG A 236 -0.69 -21.41 12.71
C ARG A 236 -0.58 -19.92 12.31
N ARG A 237 -1.51 -19.10 12.80
CA ARG A 237 -1.50 -17.65 12.63
C ARG A 237 -0.19 -17.04 13.13
N ASP A 238 0.18 -17.31 14.37
CA ASP A 238 1.38 -16.75 14.98
C ASP A 238 2.65 -17.20 14.25
N ALA A 239 2.71 -18.46 13.82
CA ALA A 239 3.82 -18.98 13.02
C ALA A 239 3.90 -18.31 11.64
N ALA A 240 2.75 -18.05 10.99
CA ALA A 240 2.71 -17.35 9.71
C ALA A 240 3.18 -15.91 9.83
N LEU A 241 2.75 -15.19 10.88
CA LEU A 241 3.18 -13.81 11.15
C LEU A 241 4.67 -13.73 11.46
N ASP A 242 5.19 -14.64 12.29
CA ASP A 242 6.63 -14.73 12.59
C ASP A 242 7.46 -14.94 11.30
N GLU A 243 7.01 -15.83 10.44
CA GLU A 243 7.67 -16.10 9.16
C GLU A 243 7.58 -14.93 8.20
N LEU A 244 6.43 -14.25 8.13
CA LEU A 244 6.22 -13.06 7.31
C LEU A 244 7.20 -11.95 7.71
N PHE A 245 7.21 -11.56 8.98
CA PHE A 245 8.04 -10.44 9.42
C PHE A 245 9.54 -10.75 9.33
N ARG A 246 9.97 -11.98 9.66
CA ARG A 246 11.37 -12.37 9.44
C ARG A 246 11.76 -12.36 7.97
N TRP A 247 10.85 -12.80 7.08
CA TRP A 247 11.10 -12.75 5.64
C TRP A 247 11.23 -11.30 5.14
N VAL A 248 10.34 -10.41 5.58
CA VAL A 248 10.35 -8.98 5.23
C VAL A 248 11.67 -8.33 5.63
N LEU A 249 12.07 -8.49 6.90
CA LEU A 249 13.34 -7.92 7.41
C LEU A 249 14.56 -8.49 6.69
N LYS A 250 14.59 -9.80 6.39
CA LYS A 250 15.67 -10.42 5.62
C LYS A 250 15.80 -9.86 4.19
N HIS A 251 14.76 -9.23 3.66
CA HIS A 251 14.73 -8.69 2.31
C HIS A 251 14.76 -7.15 2.28
N ASP A 252 15.37 -6.55 3.30
CA ASP A 252 15.53 -5.09 3.43
C ASP A 252 14.20 -4.33 3.52
N GLY A 253 13.16 -5.01 3.99
CA GLY A 253 11.84 -4.42 4.22
C GLY A 253 11.64 -3.94 5.65
N VAL A 254 10.47 -3.37 5.91
CA VAL A 254 10.04 -2.93 7.24
C VAL A 254 8.67 -3.52 7.57
N ILE A 255 8.44 -3.79 8.85
CA ILE A 255 7.23 -4.49 9.33
C ILE A 255 6.00 -3.59 9.43
N THR A 256 6.15 -2.28 9.20
CA THR A 256 5.03 -1.34 9.10
C THR A 256 5.37 -0.24 8.10
N GLY A 257 4.42 0.05 7.20
CA GLY A 257 4.53 1.14 6.24
C GLY A 257 3.91 2.42 6.76
N GLU A 258 2.68 2.33 7.27
CA GLU A 258 1.88 3.49 7.66
C GLU A 258 1.07 3.30 8.96
N HIS A 259 0.82 2.04 9.39
CA HIS A 259 -0.02 1.77 10.56
C HIS A 259 0.70 1.93 11.91
N GLY A 260 2.03 1.94 11.92
CA GLY A 260 2.84 1.94 13.13
C GLY A 260 2.98 0.56 13.76
N ILE A 261 3.70 0.51 14.87
CA ILE A 261 3.98 -0.70 15.64
C ILE A 261 2.83 -0.98 16.65
N GLY A 262 2.48 0.01 17.44
CA GLY A 262 1.45 -0.08 18.47
C GLY A 262 1.60 -1.34 19.34
N LEU A 263 0.47 -1.85 19.83
CA LEU A 263 0.43 -3.12 20.58
C LEU A 263 0.48 -4.34 19.64
N ALA A 264 -0.07 -4.21 18.42
CA ALA A 264 -0.24 -5.32 17.49
C ALA A 264 1.10 -5.91 17.02
N LYS A 265 2.10 -5.06 16.79
CA LYS A 265 3.43 -5.47 16.28
C LYS A 265 4.53 -5.40 17.33
N LYS A 266 4.22 -5.03 18.58
CA LYS A 266 5.20 -4.89 19.68
C LYS A 266 6.07 -6.14 19.88
N ARG A 267 5.50 -7.34 19.70
CA ARG A 267 6.21 -8.63 19.80
C ARG A 267 7.40 -8.72 18.82
N TRP A 268 7.27 -8.12 17.63
CA TRP A 268 8.29 -8.20 16.58
C TRP A 268 9.20 -6.97 16.51
N TRP A 269 8.91 -5.95 17.31
CA TRP A 269 9.74 -4.75 17.39
C TRP A 269 11.23 -5.04 17.66
N PRO A 270 11.60 -5.95 18.59
CA PRO A 270 13.02 -6.27 18.84
C PRO A 270 13.76 -6.87 17.65
N LEU A 271 13.03 -7.43 16.66
CA LEU A 271 13.63 -7.93 15.42
C LEU A 271 13.86 -6.80 14.38
N ALA A 272 13.08 -5.74 14.46
CA ALA A 272 13.09 -4.64 13.49
C ALA A 272 13.90 -3.43 13.97
N ALA A 273 14.00 -3.23 15.30
CA ALA A 273 14.78 -2.16 15.88
C ALA A 273 16.29 -2.44 15.72
N PRO A 274 17.09 -1.43 15.35
CA PRO A 274 18.55 -1.57 15.44
C PRO A 274 18.96 -1.76 16.91
N ALA A 275 20.03 -2.51 17.12
CA ALA A 275 20.60 -2.74 18.45
C ALA A 275 21.23 -1.44 18.99
#